data_0ccea62c072557e5a894baa463e42303
#
_entry.id   0ccea62c072557e5a894baa463e42303
#
_cell.length_a   1.000
_cell.length_b   1.000
_cell.length_c   1.000
_cell.angle_alpha   90.00
_cell.angle_beta   90.00
_cell.angle_gamma   90.00
#
_symmetry.space_group_name_H-M   'P 1'
#
loop_
_entity.id
_entity.type
_entity.pdbx_description
1 polymer ?
#
loop_
_entity_poly.entity_id
_entity_poly.type
_entity_poly.pdbx_seq_one_letter_code
_entity_poly.pdbx_strand_id
1 'polypeptide(L)'
;MALRPGRTMRRMERPYTRVSHKVPRKSYVVGVPFPKTHQFEMGNRSGNFDKTLFLVCKRSVQIRDNALEAARVVANKFLDRKLGATNYFLKILKYPHHVLREKPIATGAGADRYSQGMAHAFGKPVGTAVQVKAGDKLVMLKVSSSNFEIAK
;
A
#
# COMPACT_ATOMS: atom_id res chain seq x y z
N MET A 1 -19.43 2.71 2.72
CA MET A 1 -18.82 3.38 3.89
C MET A 1 -17.78 4.38 3.39
N ALA A 2 -17.81 5.62 3.86
CA ALA A 2 -16.86 6.63 3.44
C ALA A 2 -15.44 6.29 3.94
N LEU A 3 -14.43 6.64 3.13
CA LEU A 3 -13.03 6.43 3.49
C LEU A 3 -12.65 7.31 4.69
N ARG A 4 -12.10 6.71 5.75
CA ARG A 4 -11.56 7.46 6.87
C ARG A 4 -10.34 8.29 6.45
N PRO A 5 -10.08 9.44 7.08
CA PRO A 5 -8.89 10.25 6.80
C PRO A 5 -7.60 9.44 6.97
N GLY A 6 -6.62 9.64 6.08
CA GLY A 6 -5.36 8.90 6.09
C GLY A 6 -4.57 9.00 7.39
N ARG A 7 -4.69 10.13 8.08
CA ARG A 7 -4.03 10.37 9.39
C ARG A 7 -4.40 9.36 10.46
N THR A 8 -5.62 8.80 10.45
CA THR A 8 -6.09 7.84 11.45
C THR A 8 -5.43 6.48 11.34
N MET A 9 -4.88 6.16 10.16
CA MET A 9 -4.30 4.85 9.86
C MET A 9 -2.79 4.94 9.52
N ARG A 10 -2.15 6.06 9.79
CA ARG A 10 -0.74 6.29 9.44
C ARG A 10 0.24 5.66 10.43
N ARG A 11 -0.15 5.49 11.70
CA ARG A 11 0.70 4.99 12.76
C ARG A 11 1.05 3.52 12.51
N MET A 12 2.32 3.17 12.72
CA MET A 12 2.79 1.79 12.70
C MET A 12 2.26 1.04 13.92
N GLU A 13 1.68 -0.11 13.66
CA GLU A 13 1.20 -1.05 14.68
C GLU A 13 1.80 -2.42 14.44
N ARG A 14 1.59 -3.34 15.37
CA ARG A 14 1.93 -4.74 15.14
C ARG A 14 1.21 -5.24 13.90
N PRO A 15 1.91 -5.88 12.93
CA PRO A 15 1.27 -6.37 11.72
C PRO A 15 0.12 -7.34 12.03
N TYR A 16 -1.04 -7.04 11.48
CA TYR A 16 -2.21 -7.91 11.54
C TYR A 16 -2.41 -8.53 10.16
N THR A 17 -1.99 -9.78 10.02
CA THR A 17 -1.99 -10.49 8.75
C THR A 17 -3.09 -11.54 8.73
N ARG A 18 -3.55 -11.89 7.52
CA ARG A 18 -4.62 -12.87 7.34
C ARG A 18 -4.16 -14.32 7.34
N VAL A 19 -2.86 -14.57 7.19
CA VAL A 19 -2.33 -15.92 6.97
C VAL A 19 -1.70 -16.48 8.23
N SER A 20 -2.09 -17.70 8.61
CA SER A 20 -1.45 -18.46 9.67
C SER A 20 -0.14 -19.06 9.17
N HIS A 21 0.96 -18.78 9.86
CA HIS A 21 2.27 -19.40 9.56
C HIS A 21 2.35 -20.87 9.96
N LYS A 22 1.62 -21.27 11.02
CA LYS A 22 1.60 -22.66 11.51
C LYS A 22 0.68 -23.56 10.69
N VAL A 23 -0.46 -23.03 10.27
CA VAL A 23 -1.46 -23.78 9.50
C VAL A 23 -1.84 -22.92 8.29
N PRO A 24 -1.23 -23.12 7.12
CA PRO A 24 -1.43 -22.26 5.95
C PRO A 24 -2.88 -22.10 5.49
N ARG A 25 -3.73 -23.09 5.76
CA ARG A 25 -5.16 -23.06 5.41
C ARG A 25 -6.01 -22.23 6.38
N LYS A 26 -5.50 -21.90 7.57
CA LYS A 26 -6.21 -21.07 8.54
C LYS A 26 -5.82 -19.60 8.37
N SER A 27 -6.81 -18.76 8.10
CA SER A 27 -6.64 -17.30 8.14
C SER A 27 -6.88 -16.77 9.54
N TYR A 28 -6.07 -15.82 9.99
CA TYR A 28 -6.34 -15.06 11.20
C TYR A 28 -7.54 -14.12 11.05
N VAL A 29 -7.80 -13.65 9.84
CA VAL A 29 -8.83 -12.67 9.55
C VAL A 29 -9.70 -13.19 8.42
N VAL A 30 -10.99 -13.30 8.71
CA VAL A 30 -12.00 -13.70 7.71
C VAL A 30 -12.60 -12.45 7.07
N GLY A 31 -12.91 -12.52 5.77
CA GLY A 31 -13.59 -11.44 5.06
C GLY A 31 -12.70 -10.23 4.74
N VAL A 32 -11.40 -10.44 4.56
CA VAL A 32 -10.48 -9.36 4.16
C VAL A 32 -10.80 -8.92 2.73
N PRO A 33 -11.07 -7.62 2.48
CA PRO A 33 -11.27 -7.13 1.13
C PRO A 33 -9.99 -7.25 0.30
N PHE A 34 -10.13 -7.47 -0.99
CA PHE A 34 -8.99 -7.48 -1.90
C PHE A 34 -8.27 -6.13 -1.89
N PRO A 35 -6.93 -6.12 -1.93
CA PRO A 35 -6.17 -4.87 -2.07
C PRO A 35 -6.55 -4.17 -3.37
N LYS A 36 -6.58 -2.85 -3.36
CA LYS A 36 -6.87 -2.06 -4.58
C LYS A 36 -5.71 -2.08 -5.58
N THR A 37 -4.49 -2.33 -5.11
CA THR A 37 -3.32 -2.48 -5.97
C THR A 37 -3.20 -3.92 -6.43
N HIS A 38 -3.41 -4.16 -7.72
CA HIS A 38 -3.31 -5.47 -8.35
C HIS A 38 -2.08 -5.58 -9.26
N GLN A 39 -1.62 -4.46 -9.80
CA GLN A 39 -0.50 -4.40 -10.72
C GLN A 39 0.73 -3.83 -10.04
N PHE A 40 1.81 -4.58 -10.01
CA PHE A 40 3.05 -4.22 -9.34
C PHE A 40 4.21 -3.98 -10.28
N GLU A 41 4.10 -4.43 -11.52
CA GLU A 41 5.11 -4.26 -12.56
C GLU A 41 4.49 -3.58 -13.78
N MET A 42 5.14 -2.56 -14.30
CA MET A 42 4.67 -1.74 -15.41
C MET A 42 5.84 -1.37 -16.31
N GLY A 43 5.55 -1.12 -17.60
CA GLY A 43 6.55 -0.84 -18.62
C GLY A 43 7.20 -2.09 -19.18
N ASN A 44 8.38 -1.95 -19.73
CA ASN A 44 9.10 -3.04 -20.42
C ASN A 44 9.94 -3.87 -19.46
N ARG A 45 9.49 -5.09 -19.17
CA ARG A 45 10.18 -6.01 -18.27
C ARG A 45 11.50 -6.57 -18.82
N SER A 46 11.56 -6.76 -20.14
CA SER A 46 12.71 -7.36 -20.82
C SER A 46 13.69 -6.33 -21.37
N GLY A 47 13.43 -5.04 -21.18
CA GLY A 47 14.32 -3.97 -21.63
C GLY A 47 15.65 -3.99 -20.89
N ASN A 48 16.72 -3.68 -21.62
CA ASN A 48 18.03 -3.48 -21.03
C ASN A 48 18.17 -2.02 -20.57
N PHE A 49 18.31 -1.80 -19.27
CA PHE A 49 18.36 -0.48 -18.64
C PHE A 49 19.63 -0.31 -17.81
N ASP A 50 20.37 0.78 -18.04
CA ASP A 50 21.64 1.03 -17.39
C ASP A 50 21.52 1.60 -15.98
N LYS A 51 20.43 2.34 -15.72
CA LYS A 51 20.23 3.04 -14.44
C LYS A 51 19.04 2.49 -13.69
N THR A 52 19.23 2.35 -12.37
CA THR A 52 18.18 1.93 -11.45
C THR A 52 18.01 2.97 -10.34
N LEU A 53 16.79 3.49 -10.21
CA LEU A 53 16.38 4.43 -9.18
C LEU A 53 15.52 3.74 -8.14
N PHE A 54 15.61 4.16 -6.88
CA PHE A 54 14.76 3.66 -5.81
C PHE A 54 14.11 4.82 -5.07
N LEU A 55 12.80 4.73 -4.89
CA LEU A 55 12.07 5.56 -3.94
C LEU A 55 12.23 4.96 -2.54
N VAL A 56 12.91 5.69 -1.64
CA VAL A 56 13.21 5.25 -0.27
C VAL A 56 12.37 6.03 0.74
N CYS A 57 11.80 5.33 1.71
CA CYS A 57 10.99 5.95 2.76
C CYS A 57 11.87 6.66 3.79
N LYS A 58 11.64 7.94 4.04
CA LYS A 58 12.34 8.72 5.08
C LYS A 58 11.85 8.41 6.49
N ARG A 59 10.59 8.00 6.65
CA ARG A 59 9.96 7.74 7.95
C ARG A 59 9.24 6.41 7.94
N SER A 60 9.17 5.76 9.10
CA SER A 60 8.33 4.59 9.29
C SER A 60 6.86 5.00 9.26
N VAL A 61 6.09 4.41 8.36
CA VAL A 61 4.70 4.81 8.11
C VAL A 61 3.89 3.63 7.56
N GLN A 62 2.59 3.69 7.76
CA GLN A 62 1.65 2.77 7.16
C GLN A 62 0.95 3.43 5.97
N ILE A 63 1.02 2.78 4.81
CA ILE A 63 0.48 3.27 3.54
C ILE A 63 -0.70 2.39 3.16
N ARG A 64 -1.87 2.98 2.98
CA ARG A 64 -3.06 2.25 2.54
C ARG A 64 -2.93 1.83 1.07
N ASP A 65 -3.58 0.73 0.72
CA ASP A 65 -3.61 0.19 -0.64
C ASP A 65 -4.13 1.19 -1.68
N ASN A 66 -5.15 1.98 -1.33
CA ASN A 66 -5.67 3.02 -2.23
C ASN A 66 -4.67 4.15 -2.48
N ALA A 67 -3.86 4.53 -1.49
CA ALA A 67 -2.81 5.52 -1.66
C ALA A 67 -1.66 4.98 -2.52
N LEU A 68 -1.30 3.71 -2.33
CA LEU A 68 -0.30 3.03 -3.16
C LEU A 68 -0.77 2.93 -4.61
N GLU A 69 -2.04 2.60 -4.84
CA GLU A 69 -2.62 2.53 -6.18
C GLU A 69 -2.66 3.90 -6.87
N ALA A 70 -3.05 4.95 -6.15
CA ALA A 70 -3.04 6.31 -6.68
C ALA A 70 -1.62 6.74 -7.09
N ALA A 71 -0.62 6.46 -6.26
CA ALA A 71 0.79 6.73 -6.57
C ALA A 71 1.25 5.95 -7.82
N ARG A 72 0.92 4.65 -7.91
CA ARG A 72 1.22 3.82 -9.08
C ARG A 72 0.66 4.41 -10.36
N VAL A 73 -0.63 4.74 -10.36
CA VAL A 73 -1.32 5.26 -11.55
C VAL A 73 -0.72 6.58 -12.01
N VAL A 74 -0.46 7.51 -11.08
CA VAL A 74 0.13 8.81 -11.40
C VAL A 74 1.54 8.64 -11.96
N ALA A 75 2.38 7.86 -11.29
CA ALA A 75 3.76 7.60 -11.73
C ALA A 75 3.79 6.95 -13.13
N ASN A 76 2.97 5.93 -13.35
CA ASN A 76 2.90 5.25 -14.63
C ASN A 76 2.45 6.18 -15.76
N LYS A 77 1.39 6.96 -15.55
CA LYS A 77 0.89 7.92 -16.56
C LYS A 77 1.92 9.01 -16.88
N PHE A 78 2.68 9.47 -15.89
CA PHE A 78 3.73 10.45 -16.11
C PHE A 78 4.85 9.87 -16.97
N LEU A 79 5.34 8.68 -16.62
CA LEU A 79 6.41 8.01 -17.35
C LEU A 79 5.99 7.64 -18.77
N ASP A 80 4.79 7.11 -18.96
CA ASP A 80 4.24 6.81 -20.29
C ASP A 80 4.20 8.04 -21.19
N ARG A 81 3.74 9.16 -20.65
CA ARG A 81 3.64 10.42 -21.42
C ARG A 81 5.00 10.99 -21.78
N LYS A 82 5.99 10.87 -20.90
CA LYS A 82 7.31 11.49 -21.08
C LYS A 82 8.32 10.59 -21.79
N LEU A 83 8.29 9.30 -21.52
CA LEU A 83 9.29 8.35 -22.00
C LEU A 83 8.72 7.34 -23.00
N GLY A 84 7.42 7.07 -22.96
CA GLY A 84 6.80 5.96 -23.67
C GLY A 84 6.97 4.62 -22.94
N ALA A 85 6.01 3.71 -23.10
CA ALA A 85 5.89 2.47 -22.33
C ALA A 85 7.09 1.50 -22.48
N THR A 86 7.85 1.60 -23.56
CA THR A 86 9.00 0.71 -23.86
C THR A 86 10.31 1.13 -23.18
N ASN A 87 10.42 2.37 -22.73
CA ASN A 87 11.68 2.99 -22.30
C ASN A 87 11.88 3.04 -20.79
N TYR A 88 11.02 2.42 -20.03
CA TYR A 88 11.17 2.29 -18.59
C TYR A 88 10.62 0.97 -18.07
N PHE A 89 11.04 0.60 -16.86
CA PHE A 89 10.44 -0.47 -16.08
C PHE A 89 10.21 0.02 -14.65
N LEU A 90 8.95 0.07 -14.22
CA LEU A 90 8.53 0.49 -12.90
C LEU A 90 8.03 -0.71 -12.11
N LYS A 91 8.56 -0.90 -10.89
CA LYS A 91 8.14 -1.99 -10.01
C LYS A 91 7.89 -1.49 -8.59
N ILE A 92 6.72 -1.83 -8.05
CA ILE A 92 6.39 -1.65 -6.65
C ILE A 92 6.97 -2.83 -5.86
N LEU A 93 7.80 -2.54 -4.85
CA LEU A 93 8.54 -3.56 -4.09
C LEU A 93 7.83 -3.98 -2.80
N LYS A 94 6.83 -3.24 -2.36
CA LYS A 94 6.09 -3.49 -1.12
C LYS A 94 4.64 -3.82 -1.41
N TYR A 95 4.15 -4.88 -0.77
CA TYR A 95 2.80 -5.41 -1.00
C TYR A 95 1.91 -5.16 0.21
N PRO A 96 0.63 -4.80 0.03
CA PRO A 96 -0.32 -4.68 1.12
C PRO A 96 -0.45 -5.99 1.89
N HIS A 97 -0.07 -5.99 3.16
CA HIS A 97 -0.06 -7.18 4.01
C HIS A 97 -0.82 -6.98 5.32
N HIS A 98 -0.84 -5.76 5.84
CA HIS A 98 -1.54 -5.44 7.07
C HIS A 98 -3.03 -5.24 6.81
N VAL A 99 -3.88 -5.88 7.61
CA VAL A 99 -5.33 -5.76 7.50
C VAL A 99 -5.80 -4.61 8.38
N LEU A 100 -6.40 -3.63 7.75
CA LEU A 100 -7.05 -2.52 8.43
C LEU A 100 -8.42 -2.94 8.91
N ARG A 101 -8.68 -2.71 10.20
CA ARG A 101 -9.95 -3.02 10.86
C ARG A 101 -10.62 -1.74 11.33
N GLU A 102 -11.92 -1.72 11.27
CA GLU A 102 -12.72 -0.65 11.81
C GLU A 102 -13.92 -1.22 12.56
N LYS A 103 -14.16 -0.71 13.77
CA LYS A 103 -15.39 -0.97 14.48
C LYS A 103 -16.34 0.18 14.15
N PRO A 104 -17.48 -0.10 13.50
CA PRO A 104 -18.50 0.92 13.30
C PRO A 104 -19.02 1.34 14.68
N ILE A 105 -18.82 2.61 15.00
CA ILE A 105 -19.32 3.21 16.24
C ILE A 105 -20.62 3.91 15.90
N ALA A 106 -21.63 3.72 16.73
CA ALA A 106 -22.87 4.47 16.61
C ALA A 106 -22.58 5.97 16.74
N THR A 107 -23.23 6.78 15.94
CA THR A 107 -23.13 8.25 16.00
C THR A 107 -24.43 8.80 16.58
N GLY A 108 -24.31 9.78 17.50
CA GLY A 108 -25.45 10.41 18.13
C GLY A 108 -25.41 10.36 19.66
N ALA A 109 -26.41 10.94 20.29
CA ALA A 109 -26.54 10.93 21.75
C ALA A 109 -26.65 9.49 22.26
N GLY A 110 -25.84 9.12 23.26
CA GLY A 110 -25.81 7.77 23.81
C GLY A 110 -25.01 6.75 22.98
N ALA A 111 -24.23 7.17 21.99
CA ALA A 111 -23.39 6.30 21.19
C ALA A 111 -22.38 5.47 22.03
N ASP A 112 -21.90 6.04 23.12
CA ASP A 112 -21.02 5.40 24.11
C ASP A 112 -21.67 4.21 24.82
N ARG A 113 -22.99 4.18 24.96
CA ARG A 113 -23.74 3.05 25.53
C ARG A 113 -23.74 1.81 24.62
N TYR A 114 -23.63 2.02 23.32
CA TYR A 114 -23.66 0.95 22.30
C TYR A 114 -22.29 0.57 21.78
N SER A 115 -21.26 1.36 22.05
CA SER A 115 -19.93 1.20 21.45
C SER A 115 -18.83 1.27 22.51
N GLN A 116 -18.15 0.15 22.74
CA GLN A 116 -17.06 0.05 23.71
C GLN A 116 -15.68 0.45 23.15
N GLY A 117 -15.63 1.01 21.92
CA GLY A 117 -14.38 1.33 21.24
C GLY A 117 -13.59 0.08 20.82
N MET A 118 -12.30 0.26 20.52
CA MET A 118 -11.41 -0.78 19.99
C MET A 118 -10.42 -1.37 21.01
N ALA A 119 -10.51 -1.02 22.30
CA ALA A 119 -9.54 -1.46 23.31
C ALA A 119 -9.39 -2.99 23.39
N HIS A 120 -10.50 -3.71 23.31
CA HIS A 120 -10.55 -5.17 23.33
C HIS A 120 -11.42 -5.76 22.20
N ALA A 121 -11.86 -4.95 21.28
CA ALA A 121 -12.78 -5.38 20.26
C ALA A 121 -12.09 -5.65 18.93
N PHE A 122 -12.47 -6.73 18.28
CA PHE A 122 -12.16 -6.96 16.89
C PHE A 122 -13.06 -6.10 16.01
N GLY A 123 -12.45 -5.17 15.24
CA GLY A 123 -13.15 -4.49 14.17
C GLY A 123 -13.36 -5.41 12.97
N LYS A 124 -14.26 -5.02 12.08
CA LYS A 124 -14.42 -5.67 10.79
C LYS A 124 -13.30 -5.23 9.83
N PRO A 125 -12.75 -6.12 8.99
CA PRO A 125 -11.78 -5.75 7.97
C PRO A 125 -12.39 -4.75 6.98
N VAL A 126 -11.69 -3.65 6.73
CA VAL A 126 -12.15 -2.59 5.81
C VAL A 126 -11.19 -2.31 4.68
N GLY A 127 -9.96 -2.78 4.76
CA GLY A 127 -8.94 -2.57 3.75
C GLY A 127 -7.61 -3.19 4.12
N THR A 128 -6.61 -2.90 3.31
CA THR A 128 -5.24 -3.38 3.50
C THR A 128 -4.25 -2.22 3.46
N ALA A 129 -3.08 -2.43 4.04
CA ALA A 129 -2.02 -1.44 4.05
C ALA A 129 -0.63 -2.10 3.98
N VAL A 130 0.33 -1.32 3.54
CA VAL A 130 1.76 -1.63 3.58
C VAL A 130 2.36 -0.95 4.78
N GLN A 131 3.10 -1.68 5.59
CA GLN A 131 3.92 -1.12 6.65
C GLN A 131 5.36 -1.01 6.15
N VAL A 132 5.88 0.21 6.12
CA VAL A 132 7.25 0.51 5.68
C VAL A 132 8.03 1.16 6.80
N LYS A 133 9.30 0.79 6.92
CA LYS A 133 10.25 1.39 7.86
C LYS A 133 11.07 2.47 7.15
N ALA A 134 11.68 3.36 7.93
CA ALA A 134 12.67 4.28 7.39
C ALA A 134 13.81 3.48 6.73
N GLY A 135 14.22 3.89 5.54
CA GLY A 135 15.21 3.18 4.73
C GLY A 135 14.67 2.11 3.78
N ASP A 136 13.38 1.73 3.91
CA ASP A 136 12.78 0.75 3.01
C ASP A 136 12.61 1.30 1.60
N LYS A 137 12.94 0.48 0.61
CA LYS A 137 12.71 0.75 -0.81
C LYS A 137 11.24 0.43 -1.14
N LEU A 138 10.49 1.44 -1.59
CA LEU A 138 9.07 1.32 -1.92
C LEU A 138 8.85 1.01 -3.40
N VAL A 139 9.54 1.73 -4.26
CA VAL A 139 9.43 1.61 -5.71
C VAL A 139 10.81 1.51 -6.32
N MET A 140 10.93 0.73 -7.37
CA MET A 140 12.11 0.62 -8.22
C MET A 140 11.74 1.09 -9.62
N LEU A 141 12.55 1.96 -10.18
CA LEU A 141 12.43 2.43 -11.55
C LEU A 141 13.74 2.18 -12.29
N LYS A 142 13.66 1.50 -13.43
CA LYS A 142 14.79 1.27 -14.32
C LYS A 142 14.59 2.08 -15.58
N VAL A 143 15.62 2.80 -16.00
CA VAL A 143 15.62 3.64 -17.20
C VAL A 143 16.98 3.63 -17.88
N SER A 144 17.04 4.04 -19.15
CA SER A 144 18.31 4.31 -19.82
C SER A 144 18.96 5.59 -19.31
N SER A 145 20.26 5.72 -19.51
CA SER A 145 21.03 6.90 -19.09
C SER A 145 20.51 8.20 -19.70
N SER A 146 20.00 8.18 -20.92
CA SER A 146 19.42 9.35 -21.60
C SER A 146 18.15 9.89 -20.92
N ASN A 147 17.38 9.01 -20.26
CA ASN A 147 16.10 9.33 -19.65
C ASN A 147 16.19 9.57 -18.13
N PHE A 148 17.40 9.57 -17.59
CA PHE A 148 17.63 9.64 -16.16
C PHE A 148 17.12 10.93 -15.50
N GLU A 149 17.34 12.08 -16.13
CA GLU A 149 16.89 13.39 -15.57
C GLU A 149 15.35 13.51 -15.54
N ILE A 150 14.67 12.92 -16.49
CA ILE A 150 13.19 12.92 -16.53
C ILE A 150 12.62 11.98 -15.45
N ALA A 151 13.37 10.92 -15.14
CA ALA A 151 12.96 9.88 -14.19
C ALA A 151 13.24 10.24 -12.73
N LYS A 152 14.08 11.23 -12.47
CA LYS A 152 14.45 11.71 -11.14
C LYS A 152 13.41 12.67 -10.56
#